data_93904d390bd3641841ba8ec73f3341ce
#
_entry.id   93904d390bd3641841ba8ec73f3341ce
#
_cell.length_a   1.000
_cell.length_b   1.000
_cell.length_c   1.000
_cell.angle_alpha   90.00
_cell.angle_beta   90.00
_cell.angle_gamma   90.00
#
_symmetry.space_group_name_H-M   'P 1'
#
loop_
_entity.id
_entity.type
_entity.pdbx_description
1 polymer ?
#
loop_
_entity_poly.entity_id
_entity_poly.type
_entity_poly.pdbx_seq_one_letter_code
_entity_poly.pdbx_strand_id
1 'polypeptide(L)'
;MTQANIHLRLAVPEDVPALRELINKSVRGLQTLDYSPAQIEGALQTVFGVDSQLIADGTYIVAEAERNAIARDEAAPQPFELIIVACGGWSKRKTLFGSDHWTGREDALLDPLRDAAKIRAFFVHPDWARRGVGSMILQACEDAARSAGFTRFEMGATLTGAKLFGAKGYVAVKPISIPLANGELLPVIHMEKQA
;
A
#
# COMPACT_ATOMS: atom_id res chain seq x y z
N MET A 1 -14.87 -11.28 20.88
CA MET A 1 -14.55 -10.20 19.91
C MET A 1 -14.95 -10.73 18.54
N THR A 2 -16.01 -10.23 17.94
CA THR A 2 -16.43 -10.62 16.58
C THR A 2 -15.40 -10.06 15.61
N GLN A 3 -14.72 -10.94 14.89
CA GLN A 3 -13.76 -10.55 13.86
C GLN A 3 -14.54 -9.80 12.78
N ALA A 4 -14.17 -8.56 12.50
CA ALA A 4 -14.79 -7.80 11.43
C ALA A 4 -14.60 -8.56 10.11
N ASN A 5 -15.67 -8.73 9.35
CA ASN A 5 -15.61 -9.39 8.06
C ASN A 5 -14.89 -8.46 7.07
N ILE A 6 -13.70 -8.86 6.61
CA ILE A 6 -12.90 -8.11 5.64
C ILE A 6 -13.00 -8.82 4.30
N HIS A 7 -13.41 -8.08 3.29
CA HIS A 7 -13.51 -8.55 1.92
C HIS A 7 -12.41 -7.92 1.07
N LEU A 8 -11.69 -8.75 0.30
CA LEU A 8 -10.69 -8.27 -0.66
C LEU A 8 -11.27 -8.30 -2.08
N ARG A 9 -11.03 -7.23 -2.83
CA ARG A 9 -11.34 -7.16 -4.27
C ARG A 9 -10.29 -6.33 -5.01
N LEU A 10 -10.31 -6.42 -6.33
CA LEU A 10 -9.56 -5.49 -7.18
C LEU A 10 -10.17 -4.09 -7.09
N ALA A 11 -9.30 -3.09 -7.09
CA ALA A 11 -9.71 -1.69 -7.19
C ALA A 11 -10.21 -1.39 -8.59
N VAL A 12 -11.20 -0.50 -8.66
CA VAL A 12 -11.76 0.04 -9.90
C VAL A 12 -11.56 1.56 -9.96
N PRO A 13 -11.66 2.21 -11.14
CA PRO A 13 -11.46 3.66 -11.25
C PRO A 13 -12.35 4.49 -10.33
N GLU A 14 -13.55 4.01 -10.02
CA GLU A 14 -14.51 4.65 -9.12
C GLU A 14 -14.04 4.71 -7.67
N ASP A 15 -13.07 3.87 -7.28
CA ASP A 15 -12.48 3.87 -5.93
C ASP A 15 -11.49 5.02 -5.70
N VAL A 16 -11.04 5.71 -6.75
CA VAL A 16 -9.99 6.74 -6.66
C VAL A 16 -10.26 7.80 -5.59
N PRO A 17 -11.49 8.35 -5.45
CA PRO A 17 -11.76 9.31 -4.37
C PRO A 17 -11.58 8.71 -2.97
N ALA A 18 -12.09 7.51 -2.74
CA ALA A 18 -11.97 6.82 -1.45
C ALA A 18 -10.51 6.41 -1.15
N LEU A 19 -9.76 5.99 -2.16
CA LEU A 19 -8.33 5.69 -2.04
C LEU A 19 -7.51 6.93 -1.66
N ARG A 20 -7.80 8.10 -2.24
CA ARG A 20 -7.14 9.36 -1.86
C ARG A 20 -7.38 9.70 -0.38
N GLU A 21 -8.61 9.55 0.09
CA GLU A 21 -8.95 9.78 1.48
C GLU A 21 -8.24 8.80 2.42
N LEU A 22 -8.28 7.50 2.09
CA LEU A 22 -7.58 6.45 2.83
C LEU A 22 -6.08 6.73 2.93
N ILE A 23 -5.42 7.05 1.81
CA ILE A 23 -3.98 7.32 1.77
C ILE A 23 -3.63 8.50 2.67
N ASN A 24 -4.38 9.60 2.58
CA ASN A 24 -4.17 10.76 3.44
C ASN A 24 -4.31 10.42 4.94
N LYS A 25 -5.37 9.70 5.32
CA LYS A 25 -5.59 9.26 6.70
C LYS A 25 -4.48 8.32 7.17
N SER A 26 -4.09 7.36 6.33
CA SER A 26 -3.03 6.39 6.62
C SER A 26 -1.69 7.08 6.90
N VAL A 27 -1.27 7.96 5.99
CA VAL A 27 0.02 8.64 6.08
C VAL A 27 0.07 9.55 7.30
N ARG A 28 -0.94 10.41 7.49
CA ARG A 28 -0.99 11.35 8.61
C ARG A 28 -1.22 10.68 9.97
N GLY A 29 -1.88 9.52 9.99
CA GLY A 29 -2.19 8.81 11.23
C GLY A 29 -1.13 7.80 11.66
N LEU A 30 -0.38 7.21 10.73
CA LEU A 30 0.52 6.09 11.04
C LEU A 30 2.01 6.40 10.89
N GLN A 31 2.39 7.46 10.16
CA GLN A 31 3.79 7.70 9.82
C GLN A 31 4.46 8.82 10.63
N THR A 32 3.74 9.49 11.51
CA THR A 32 4.21 10.65 12.29
C THR A 32 5.32 10.33 13.29
N LEU A 33 5.53 9.07 13.65
CA LEU A 33 6.64 8.65 14.52
C LEU A 33 7.95 8.45 13.76
N ASP A 34 7.88 8.24 12.45
CA ASP A 34 9.03 7.89 11.61
C ASP A 34 9.43 9.02 10.65
N TYR A 35 8.52 9.97 10.39
CA TYR A 35 8.73 11.08 9.45
C TYR A 35 8.29 12.42 10.03
N SER A 36 9.02 13.49 9.67
CA SER A 36 8.65 14.85 10.03
C SER A 36 7.36 15.30 9.30
N PRO A 37 6.65 16.31 9.82
CA PRO A 37 5.52 16.89 9.10
C PRO A 37 5.88 17.38 7.69
N ALA A 38 7.06 17.96 7.50
CA ALA A 38 7.53 18.43 6.19
C ALA A 38 7.75 17.26 5.21
N GLN A 39 8.31 16.14 5.67
CA GLN A 39 8.45 14.92 4.88
C GLN A 39 7.10 14.33 4.50
N ILE A 40 6.14 14.28 5.42
CA ILE A 40 4.78 13.80 5.17
C ILE A 40 4.09 14.65 4.09
N GLU A 41 4.09 15.98 4.25
CA GLU A 41 3.46 16.87 3.28
C GLU A 41 4.12 16.79 1.90
N GLY A 42 5.45 16.78 1.82
CA GLY A 42 6.16 16.61 0.56
C GLY A 42 5.91 15.26 -0.11
N ALA A 43 5.84 14.19 0.67
CA ALA A 43 5.59 12.85 0.15
C ALA A 43 4.16 12.69 -0.38
N LEU A 44 3.15 13.31 0.25
CA LEU A 44 1.77 13.30 -0.22
C LEU A 44 1.57 14.05 -1.56
N GLN A 45 2.51 14.91 -1.94
CA GLN A 45 2.46 15.60 -3.22
C GLN A 45 3.05 14.77 -4.38
N THR A 46 3.88 13.77 -4.10
CA THR A 46 4.66 13.07 -5.12
C THR A 46 4.66 11.55 -4.96
N VAL A 47 5.11 11.04 -3.82
CA VAL A 47 5.38 9.61 -3.59
C VAL A 47 4.14 8.87 -3.10
N PHE A 48 3.41 9.46 -2.14
CA PHE A 48 2.24 8.86 -1.54
C PHE A 48 0.97 9.34 -2.22
N GLY A 49 0.32 8.46 -2.91
CA GLY A 49 -0.91 8.75 -3.64
C GLY A 49 -1.45 7.53 -4.35
N VAL A 50 -2.52 7.72 -5.09
CA VAL A 50 -3.10 6.69 -5.93
C VAL A 50 -2.13 6.37 -7.06
N ASP A 51 -2.08 5.11 -7.43
CA ASP A 51 -1.38 4.61 -8.61
C ASP A 51 -2.41 4.04 -9.58
N SER A 52 -2.87 4.87 -10.51
CA SER A 52 -3.87 4.50 -11.51
C SER A 52 -3.39 3.41 -12.46
N GLN A 53 -2.07 3.26 -12.65
CA GLN A 53 -1.50 2.19 -13.45
C GLN A 53 -1.73 0.82 -12.80
N LEU A 54 -1.69 0.70 -11.47
CA LEU A 54 -2.02 -0.55 -10.78
C LEU A 54 -3.49 -0.91 -10.95
N ILE A 55 -4.39 0.08 -10.99
CA ILE A 55 -5.82 -0.12 -11.27
C ILE A 55 -5.99 -0.60 -12.72
N ALA A 56 -5.38 0.07 -13.68
CA ALA A 56 -5.44 -0.28 -15.10
C ALA A 56 -4.84 -1.67 -15.40
N ASP A 57 -3.77 -2.05 -14.69
CA ASP A 57 -3.14 -3.37 -14.81
C ASP A 57 -3.93 -4.49 -14.09
N GLY A 58 -4.98 -4.17 -13.32
CA GLY A 58 -5.76 -5.13 -12.54
C GLY A 58 -4.96 -5.76 -11.39
N THR A 59 -4.05 -4.99 -10.79
CA THR A 59 -3.12 -5.47 -9.77
C THR A 59 -3.17 -4.68 -8.45
N TYR A 60 -4.14 -3.76 -8.32
CA TYR A 60 -4.38 -3.02 -7.09
C TYR A 60 -5.53 -3.66 -6.31
N ILE A 61 -5.29 -4.02 -5.07
CA ILE A 61 -6.24 -4.71 -4.18
C ILE A 61 -6.70 -3.73 -3.11
N VAL A 62 -8.00 -3.70 -2.85
CA VAL A 62 -8.61 -3.01 -1.72
C VAL A 62 -9.18 -4.01 -0.72
N ALA A 63 -9.13 -3.66 0.55
CA ALA A 63 -9.83 -4.34 1.62
C ALA A 63 -11.02 -3.49 2.05
N GLU A 64 -12.19 -4.07 2.02
CA GLU A 64 -13.44 -3.47 2.46
C GLU A 64 -13.91 -4.08 3.78
N ALA A 65 -14.51 -3.25 4.61
CA ALA A 65 -15.14 -3.67 5.84
C ALA A 65 -16.38 -2.81 6.12
N GLU A 66 -17.26 -3.31 6.96
CA GLU A 66 -18.43 -2.55 7.41
C GLU A 66 -17.98 -1.35 8.25
N ARG A 67 -18.50 -0.16 7.94
CA ARG A 67 -18.22 1.10 8.66
C ARG A 67 -18.40 0.95 10.17
N ASN A 68 -19.45 0.26 10.60
CA ASN A 68 -19.84 0.09 12.01
C ASN A 68 -19.12 -1.05 12.75
N ALA A 69 -18.18 -1.75 12.10
CA ALA A 69 -17.42 -2.83 12.74
C ALA A 69 -16.49 -2.35 13.89
N ILE A 70 -16.28 -1.04 13.99
CA ILE A 70 -15.45 -0.40 15.04
C ILE A 70 -16.33 0.27 16.11
N ALA A 71 -17.41 0.95 15.71
CA ALA A 71 -18.33 1.68 16.59
C ALA A 71 -19.62 0.86 16.74
N ARG A 72 -19.74 0.06 17.79
CA ARG A 72 -21.00 -0.55 18.20
C ARG A 72 -21.75 0.45 19.11
N ASP A 73 -22.48 1.34 18.49
CA ASP A 73 -23.61 2.00 19.17
C ASP A 73 -24.86 1.18 18.86
N GLU A 74 -25.39 0.48 19.87
CA GLU A 74 -26.52 -0.46 19.72
C GLU A 74 -27.87 0.25 19.44
N ALA A 75 -27.88 1.60 19.32
CA ALA A 75 -29.12 2.38 19.39
C ALA A 75 -29.81 2.63 18.04
N ALA A 76 -29.21 2.36 16.87
CA ALA A 76 -29.88 2.46 15.58
C ALA A 76 -29.26 1.51 14.53
N PRO A 77 -30.07 0.73 13.78
CA PRO A 77 -29.59 -0.01 12.62
C PRO A 77 -29.19 0.98 11.53
N GLN A 78 -27.88 1.28 11.44
CA GLN A 78 -27.34 2.02 10.31
C GLN A 78 -27.27 1.08 9.09
N PRO A 79 -27.55 1.56 7.86
CA PRO A 79 -27.42 0.74 6.67
C PRO A 79 -25.99 0.19 6.56
N PHE A 80 -25.87 -1.04 6.13
CA PHE A 80 -24.59 -1.68 5.84
C PHE A 80 -23.86 -0.86 4.77
N GLU A 81 -22.84 -0.14 5.18
CA GLU A 81 -21.97 0.59 4.26
C GLU A 81 -20.58 -0.02 4.33
N LEU A 82 -20.14 -0.58 3.19
CA LEU A 82 -18.76 -1.03 3.02
C LEU A 82 -17.87 0.17 2.74
N ILE A 83 -16.78 0.27 3.48
CA ILE A 83 -15.75 1.29 3.28
C ILE A 83 -14.41 0.62 2.98
N ILE A 84 -13.59 1.27 2.15
CA ILE A 84 -12.22 0.83 1.91
C ILE A 84 -11.38 1.19 3.13
N VAL A 85 -10.81 0.17 3.78
CA VAL A 85 -10.03 0.28 5.02
C VAL A 85 -8.54 0.04 4.83
N ALA A 86 -8.15 -0.54 3.70
CA ALA A 86 -6.76 -0.68 3.30
C ALA A 86 -6.64 -0.90 1.79
N CYS A 87 -5.46 -0.65 1.26
CA CYS A 87 -5.10 -0.96 -0.12
C CYS A 87 -3.64 -1.38 -0.22
N GLY A 88 -3.32 -2.05 -1.32
CA GLY A 88 -1.96 -2.42 -1.70
C GLY A 88 -1.95 -3.10 -3.05
N GLY A 89 -0.84 -3.04 -3.75
CA GLY A 89 -0.74 -3.61 -5.07
C GLY A 89 0.60 -4.27 -5.34
N TRP A 90 0.63 -5.02 -6.43
CA TRP A 90 1.84 -5.52 -7.02
C TRP A 90 1.94 -5.04 -8.47
N SER A 91 3.15 -4.94 -9.00
CA SER A 91 3.36 -4.47 -10.37
C SER A 91 4.31 -5.38 -11.13
N LYS A 92 3.93 -5.65 -12.37
CA LYS A 92 4.76 -6.27 -13.40
C LYS A 92 5.58 -5.25 -14.18
N ARG A 93 5.73 -4.02 -13.65
CA ARG A 93 6.50 -2.92 -14.27
C ARG A 93 7.66 -2.52 -13.39
N LYS A 94 8.65 -1.85 -13.98
CA LYS A 94 9.93 -1.53 -13.31
C LYS A 94 9.82 -0.49 -12.22
N THR A 95 8.79 0.39 -12.23
CA THR A 95 8.61 1.43 -11.20
C THR A 95 8.53 0.82 -9.80
N LEU A 96 9.50 1.14 -8.94
CA LEU A 96 9.61 0.57 -7.59
C LEU A 96 8.68 1.27 -6.58
N PHE A 97 8.51 2.58 -6.68
CA PHE A 97 7.68 3.40 -5.78
C PHE A 97 7.15 4.64 -6.52
N GLY A 98 6.23 5.35 -5.87
CA GLY A 98 5.65 6.59 -6.38
C GLY A 98 4.18 6.45 -6.77
N SER A 99 3.49 7.59 -6.77
CA SER A 99 2.09 7.73 -7.20
C SER A 99 2.00 8.18 -8.67
N ASP A 100 0.80 8.53 -9.13
CA ASP A 100 0.59 9.14 -10.45
C ASP A 100 1.37 10.45 -10.65
N HIS A 101 1.70 11.14 -9.55
CA HIS A 101 2.47 12.39 -9.57
C HIS A 101 3.99 12.20 -9.56
N TRP A 102 4.46 10.96 -9.49
CA TRP A 102 5.88 10.65 -9.49
C TRP A 102 6.46 10.70 -10.90
N THR A 103 7.45 11.57 -11.12
CA THR A 103 8.07 11.78 -12.43
C THR A 103 9.13 10.74 -12.81
N GLY A 104 9.63 9.98 -11.82
CA GLY A 104 10.63 8.91 -12.02
C GLY A 104 10.02 7.55 -12.38
N ARG A 105 8.86 7.52 -13.04
CA ARG A 105 8.22 6.25 -13.44
C ARG A 105 8.96 5.60 -14.60
N GLU A 106 9.07 4.28 -14.51
CA GLU A 106 9.57 3.43 -15.59
C GLU A 106 8.54 2.31 -15.84
N ASP A 107 7.73 2.49 -16.87
CA ASP A 107 6.56 1.64 -17.15
C ASP A 107 6.86 0.39 -17.96
N ALA A 108 8.15 0.13 -18.29
CA ALA A 108 8.57 -1.09 -18.97
C ALA A 108 8.19 -2.34 -18.18
N LEU A 109 7.76 -3.36 -18.90
CA LEU A 109 7.38 -4.65 -18.30
C LEU A 109 8.62 -5.40 -17.78
N LEU A 110 8.42 -6.12 -16.70
CA LEU A 110 9.38 -7.03 -16.09
C LEU A 110 9.28 -8.43 -16.74
N ASP A 111 10.41 -9.12 -16.79
CA ASP A 111 10.49 -10.55 -17.15
C ASP A 111 10.38 -11.38 -15.85
N PRO A 112 9.31 -12.16 -15.64
CA PRO A 112 9.15 -12.95 -14.42
C PRO A 112 10.30 -13.94 -14.15
N LEU A 113 11.03 -14.37 -15.18
CA LEU A 113 12.17 -15.30 -15.04
C LEU A 113 13.44 -14.60 -14.52
N ARG A 114 13.54 -13.28 -14.66
CA ARG A 114 14.76 -12.50 -14.36
C ARG A 114 14.55 -11.43 -13.32
N ASP A 115 13.36 -10.84 -13.28
CA ASP A 115 13.06 -9.66 -12.46
C ASP A 115 12.24 -10.04 -11.22
N ALA A 116 12.20 -9.14 -10.24
CA ALA A 116 11.32 -9.24 -9.08
C ALA A 116 10.05 -8.41 -9.31
N ALA A 117 8.86 -8.96 -8.99
CA ALA A 117 7.63 -8.17 -8.96
C ALA A 117 7.73 -7.07 -7.91
N LYS A 118 7.20 -5.88 -8.20
CA LYS A 118 7.21 -4.75 -7.26
C LYS A 118 5.97 -4.81 -6.38
N ILE A 119 6.15 -4.80 -5.07
CA ILE A 119 5.07 -4.64 -4.09
C ILE A 119 5.02 -3.16 -3.71
N ARG A 120 3.86 -2.51 -3.87
CA ARG A 120 3.79 -1.06 -3.75
C ARG A 120 2.40 -0.53 -3.38
N ALA A 121 2.33 0.77 -3.05
CA ALA A 121 1.09 1.50 -2.75
C ALA A 121 0.28 0.90 -1.58
N PHE A 122 0.96 0.50 -0.50
CA PHE A 122 0.36 -0.09 0.70
C PHE A 122 -0.04 0.97 1.71
N PHE A 123 -1.34 1.05 2.01
CA PHE A 123 -1.89 1.97 2.99
C PHE A 123 -3.00 1.29 3.79
N VAL A 124 -3.04 1.55 5.11
CA VAL A 124 -4.05 1.00 6.02
C VAL A 124 -4.67 2.16 6.81
N HIS A 125 -5.98 2.17 6.94
CA HIS A 125 -6.68 3.15 7.78
C HIS A 125 -6.19 3.02 9.25
N PRO A 126 -5.92 4.12 9.97
CA PRO A 126 -5.38 4.06 11.33
C PRO A 126 -6.19 3.16 12.27
N ASP A 127 -7.51 3.24 12.24
CA ASP A 127 -8.40 2.43 13.10
C ASP A 127 -8.38 0.93 12.76
N TRP A 128 -7.85 0.57 11.59
CA TRP A 128 -7.72 -0.80 11.12
C TRP A 128 -6.28 -1.31 11.16
N ALA A 129 -5.36 -0.48 11.60
CA ALA A 129 -3.97 -0.89 11.79
C ALA A 129 -3.83 -1.97 12.87
N ARG A 130 -2.82 -2.84 12.73
CA ARG A 130 -2.52 -3.94 13.67
C ARG A 130 -3.61 -5.01 13.82
N ARG A 131 -4.58 -5.04 12.90
CA ARG A 131 -5.65 -6.06 12.84
C ARG A 131 -5.41 -7.12 11.75
N GLY A 132 -4.22 -7.19 11.17
CA GLY A 132 -3.85 -8.16 10.15
C GLY A 132 -4.21 -7.78 8.71
N VAL A 133 -4.93 -6.67 8.48
CA VAL A 133 -5.42 -6.27 7.14
C VAL A 133 -4.27 -6.09 6.14
N GLY A 134 -3.20 -5.40 6.53
CA GLY A 134 -2.01 -5.24 5.68
C GLY A 134 -1.36 -6.58 5.31
N SER A 135 -1.38 -7.56 6.23
CA SER A 135 -0.87 -8.91 5.94
C SER A 135 -1.75 -9.66 4.95
N MET A 136 -3.08 -9.48 5.02
CA MET A 136 -4.01 -10.11 4.06
C MET A 136 -3.80 -9.57 2.65
N ILE A 137 -3.68 -8.25 2.49
CA ILE A 137 -3.40 -7.62 1.19
C ILE A 137 -2.03 -8.06 0.66
N LEU A 138 -0.99 -8.09 1.51
CA LEU A 138 0.34 -8.52 1.08
C LEU A 138 0.32 -9.96 0.56
N GLN A 139 -0.35 -10.86 1.28
CA GLN A 139 -0.50 -12.25 0.85
C GLN A 139 -1.19 -12.35 -0.52
N ALA A 140 -2.30 -11.62 -0.69
CA ALA A 140 -3.03 -11.62 -1.96
C ALA A 140 -2.19 -11.05 -3.12
N CYS A 141 -1.40 -10.00 -2.88
CA CYS A 141 -0.47 -9.47 -3.88
C CYS A 141 0.63 -10.47 -4.25
N GLU A 142 1.24 -11.14 -3.25
CA GLU A 142 2.26 -12.15 -3.48
C GLU A 142 1.70 -13.35 -4.25
N ASP A 143 0.49 -13.83 -3.92
CA ASP A 143 -0.16 -14.94 -4.59
C ASP A 143 -0.49 -14.60 -6.05
N ALA A 144 -0.98 -13.39 -6.31
CA ALA A 144 -1.26 -12.91 -7.66
C ALA A 144 0.04 -12.78 -8.49
N ALA A 145 1.11 -12.25 -7.89
CA ALA A 145 2.41 -12.13 -8.56
C ALA A 145 3.04 -13.51 -8.84
N ARG A 146 2.93 -14.48 -7.91
CA ARG A 146 3.34 -15.88 -8.14
C ARG A 146 2.56 -16.51 -9.29
N SER A 147 1.24 -16.30 -9.33
CA SER A 147 0.39 -16.79 -10.43
C SER A 147 0.76 -16.19 -11.78
N ALA A 148 1.37 -14.99 -11.79
CA ALA A 148 1.94 -14.36 -12.99
C ALA A 148 3.38 -14.82 -13.30
N GLY A 149 3.93 -15.79 -12.56
CA GLY A 149 5.23 -16.42 -12.81
C GLY A 149 6.41 -15.80 -12.06
N PHE A 150 6.19 -14.78 -11.20
CA PHE A 150 7.27 -14.18 -10.43
C PHE A 150 7.65 -15.04 -9.21
N THR A 151 8.95 -15.20 -9.01
CA THR A 151 9.53 -15.96 -7.89
C THR A 151 10.28 -15.05 -6.91
N ARG A 152 10.31 -13.75 -7.16
CA ARG A 152 10.97 -12.74 -6.32
C ARG A 152 10.10 -11.51 -6.20
N PHE A 153 10.15 -10.86 -5.05
CA PHE A 153 9.45 -9.63 -4.76
C PHE A 153 10.40 -8.58 -4.23
N GLU A 154 10.17 -7.32 -4.57
CA GLU A 154 10.90 -6.20 -4.02
C GLU A 154 9.99 -4.99 -3.79
N MET A 155 10.40 -4.10 -2.90
CA MET A 155 9.66 -2.89 -2.56
C MET A 155 10.56 -1.77 -2.05
N GLY A 156 10.07 -0.54 -2.17
CA GLY A 156 10.55 0.60 -1.40
C GLY A 156 9.66 0.77 -0.17
N ALA A 157 10.03 0.12 0.93
CA ALA A 157 9.25 0.17 2.17
C ALA A 157 9.47 1.49 2.92
N THR A 158 8.40 2.12 3.40
CA THR A 158 8.51 3.20 4.38
C THR A 158 9.11 2.67 5.68
N LEU A 159 9.74 3.54 6.49
CA LEU A 159 10.26 3.16 7.81
C LEU A 159 9.17 2.53 8.68
N THR A 160 7.96 3.08 8.61
CA THR A 160 6.76 2.56 9.30
C THR A 160 6.38 1.16 8.82
N GLY A 161 6.39 0.94 7.50
CA GLY A 161 6.00 -0.33 6.89
C GLY A 161 7.04 -1.44 7.02
N ALA A 162 8.32 -1.11 7.17
CA ALA A 162 9.42 -2.06 7.17
C ALA A 162 9.27 -3.16 8.23
N LYS A 163 8.69 -2.85 9.40
CA LYS A 163 8.41 -3.83 10.46
C LYS A 163 7.43 -4.91 10.01
N LEU A 164 6.36 -4.53 9.29
CA LEU A 164 5.39 -5.47 8.74
C LEU A 164 6.07 -6.39 7.72
N PHE A 165 6.79 -5.80 6.77
CA PHE A 165 7.40 -6.55 5.69
C PHE A 165 8.52 -7.47 6.18
N GLY A 166 9.35 -7.02 7.14
CA GLY A 166 10.36 -7.86 7.81
C GLY A 166 9.72 -9.07 8.50
N ALA A 167 8.60 -8.89 9.20
CA ALA A 167 7.85 -10.00 9.81
C ALA A 167 7.22 -10.96 8.79
N LYS A 168 7.16 -10.58 7.51
CA LYS A 168 6.68 -11.40 6.39
C LYS A 168 7.80 -11.95 5.51
N GLY A 169 9.05 -11.87 5.98
CA GLY A 169 10.21 -12.49 5.35
C GLY A 169 10.94 -11.62 4.33
N TYR A 170 10.60 -10.33 4.22
CA TYR A 170 11.39 -9.40 3.44
C TYR A 170 12.67 -9.00 4.18
N VAL A 171 13.76 -8.95 3.46
CA VAL A 171 15.07 -8.57 3.98
C VAL A 171 15.45 -7.19 3.46
N ALA A 172 15.95 -6.33 4.33
CA ALA A 172 16.47 -5.02 3.95
C ALA A 172 17.77 -5.17 3.13
N VAL A 173 17.80 -4.53 1.95
CA VAL A 173 18.95 -4.54 1.03
C VAL A 173 19.79 -3.28 1.20
N LYS A 174 19.13 -2.12 1.07
CA LYS A 174 19.80 -0.80 1.20
C LYS A 174 18.79 0.30 1.53
N PRO A 175 19.25 1.38 2.19
CA PRO A 175 18.47 2.60 2.31
C PRO A 175 18.38 3.34 0.96
N ILE A 176 17.26 4.03 0.74
CA ILE A 176 17.06 4.94 -0.39
C ILE A 176 16.56 6.27 0.19
N SER A 177 17.10 7.39 -0.28
CA SER A 177 16.59 8.73 0.03
C SER A 177 15.93 9.33 -1.20
N ILE A 178 14.62 9.55 -1.12
CA ILE A 178 13.80 10.06 -2.23
C ILE A 178 13.70 11.58 -2.09
N PRO A 179 14.19 12.37 -3.07
CA PRO A 179 14.02 13.82 -3.04
C PRO A 179 12.55 14.20 -3.24
N LEU A 180 12.05 15.09 -2.37
CA LEU A 180 10.70 15.63 -2.41
C LEU A 180 10.69 17.04 -3.01
N ALA A 181 9.54 17.45 -3.57
CA ALA A 181 9.40 18.74 -4.22
C ALA A 181 9.63 19.94 -3.27
N ASN A 182 9.43 19.76 -1.97
CA ASN A 182 9.68 20.78 -0.94
C ASN A 182 11.14 20.83 -0.44
N GLY A 183 12.06 20.10 -1.08
CA GLY A 183 13.47 20.05 -0.71
C GLY A 183 13.84 19.05 0.38
N GLU A 184 12.86 18.40 1.00
CA GLU A 184 13.08 17.32 1.97
C GLU A 184 13.52 16.01 1.29
N LEU A 185 14.11 15.12 2.07
CA LEU A 185 14.42 13.75 1.67
C LEU A 185 13.51 12.77 2.42
N LEU A 186 12.86 11.88 1.69
CA LEU A 186 12.06 10.80 2.28
C LEU A 186 12.92 9.53 2.35
N PRO A 187 13.36 9.09 3.54
CA PRO A 187 14.09 7.84 3.67
C PRO A 187 13.11 6.66 3.54
N VAL A 188 13.46 5.71 2.70
CA VAL A 188 12.77 4.41 2.56
C VAL A 188 13.81 3.29 2.53
N ILE A 189 13.38 2.05 2.69
CA ILE A 189 14.26 0.89 2.68
C ILE A 189 13.89 0.02 1.47
N HIS A 190 14.86 -0.24 0.59
CA HIS A 190 14.71 -1.29 -0.41
C HIS A 190 14.71 -2.64 0.28
N MET A 191 13.64 -3.40 0.13
CA MET A 191 13.50 -4.73 0.72
C MET A 191 13.16 -5.74 -0.36
N GLU A 192 13.66 -6.98 -0.19
CA GLU A 192 13.46 -8.09 -1.11
C GLU A 192 13.01 -9.36 -0.39
N LYS A 193 12.30 -10.24 -1.11
CA LYS A 193 11.89 -11.56 -0.64
C LYS A 193 11.91 -12.55 -1.80
N GLN A 194 12.39 -13.77 -1.54
CA GLN A 194 12.16 -14.92 -2.40
C GLN A 194 10.74 -15.46 -2.19
N ALA A 195 10.07 -15.88 -3.27
CA ALA A 195 8.69 -16.39 -3.25
C ALA A 195 8.58 -17.77 -2.57
#